data_d2759473efc56a005be4aa41d8b16b4e
#
_entry.id   d2759473efc56a005be4aa41d8b16b4e
#
_cell.length_a   1.000
_cell.length_b   1.000
_cell.length_c   1.000
_cell.angle_alpha   90.00
_cell.angle_beta   90.00
_cell.angle_gamma   90.00
#
_symmetry.space_group_name_H-M   'P 1'
#
loop_
_entity.id
_entity.type
_entity.pdbx_description
1 polymer ?
#
loop_
_entity_poly.entity_id
_entity_poly.type
_entity_poly.pdbx_seq_one_letter_code
_entity_poly.pdbx_strand_id
1 'polypeptide(L)'
;MSPKNIRKFVLIPIIREKSHHITVVASLAGRSARFIIDTGAGGTILDSEAVSHYNLKLSSASRKGGGVGSVAMRMNYVAKHDLTLFGLDLSSTKFLTLDLSHVNAGLKKAKVEPVVGVIGADVLWQRRAVIDYGRGLMLLSA
;
A
#
# COMPACT_ATOMS: atom_id res chain seq x y z
N MET A 1 -21.08 33.57 3.91
CA MET A 1 -19.95 32.66 4.16
C MET A 1 -20.37 31.25 3.74
N SER A 2 -19.85 30.74 2.65
CA SER A 2 -20.00 29.32 2.35
C SER A 2 -19.27 28.52 3.44
N PRO A 3 -19.85 27.41 3.92
CA PRO A 3 -19.15 26.55 4.87
C PRO A 3 -17.85 26.11 4.20
N LYS A 4 -16.73 26.48 4.79
CA LYS A 4 -15.42 25.99 4.37
C LYS A 4 -15.52 24.47 4.32
N ASN A 5 -15.16 23.86 3.21
CA ASN A 5 -15.11 22.42 3.02
C ASN A 5 -14.49 21.76 4.26
N ILE A 6 -15.34 21.26 5.14
CA ILE A 6 -14.89 20.43 6.23
C ILE A 6 -14.43 19.15 5.60
N ARG A 7 -13.12 19.00 5.44
CA ARG A 7 -12.55 17.77 4.89
C ARG A 7 -12.84 16.64 5.86
N LYS A 8 -13.48 15.62 5.36
CA LYS A 8 -13.71 14.40 6.13
C LYS A 8 -12.40 13.61 6.17
N PHE A 9 -12.04 13.15 7.34
CA PHE A 9 -10.95 12.22 7.54
C PHE A 9 -11.52 10.85 7.90
N VAL A 10 -10.89 9.82 7.36
CA VAL A 10 -11.15 8.44 7.76
C VAL A 10 -10.10 8.08 8.80
N LEU A 11 -10.56 7.54 9.92
CA LEU A 11 -9.73 7.11 11.01
C LEU A 11 -9.42 5.61 10.83
N ILE A 12 -8.15 5.29 10.75
CA ILE A 12 -7.68 3.94 10.43
C ILE A 12 -6.81 3.43 11.58
N PRO A 13 -7.22 2.34 12.25
CA PRO A 13 -6.34 1.70 13.22
C PRO A 13 -5.07 1.18 12.55
N ILE A 14 -3.93 1.50 13.12
CA ILE A 14 -2.64 0.92 12.71
C ILE A 14 -2.21 -0.13 13.73
N ILE A 15 -1.57 -1.18 13.23
CA ILE A 15 -1.07 -2.29 14.06
C ILE A 15 0.44 -2.10 14.19
N ARG A 16 0.91 -2.00 15.43
CA ARG A 16 2.34 -2.06 15.71
C ARG A 16 2.79 -3.51 15.71
N GLU A 17 3.65 -3.86 14.78
CA GLU A 17 4.18 -5.21 14.67
C GLU A 17 5.43 -5.42 15.56
N LYS A 18 5.75 -6.68 15.84
CA LYS A 18 6.97 -7.03 16.58
C LYS A 18 8.25 -6.60 15.87
N SER A 19 8.19 -6.43 14.57
CA SER A 19 9.28 -5.91 13.72
C SER A 19 9.42 -4.38 13.77
N HIS A 20 8.58 -3.71 14.54
CA HIS A 20 8.42 -2.25 14.62
C HIS A 20 7.81 -1.58 13.39
N HIS A 21 7.49 -2.33 12.34
CA HIS A 21 6.67 -1.80 11.24
C HIS A 21 5.25 -1.54 11.73
N ILE A 22 4.58 -0.62 11.06
CA ILE A 22 3.14 -0.45 11.20
C ILE A 22 2.44 -1.04 10.00
N THR A 23 1.37 -1.78 10.25
CA THR A 23 0.54 -2.38 9.22
C THR A 23 -0.91 -1.95 9.35
N VAL A 24 -1.63 -2.08 8.26
CA VAL A 24 -3.08 -1.87 8.20
C VAL A 24 -3.72 -3.06 7.49
N VAL A 25 -4.99 -3.27 7.75
CA VAL A 25 -5.79 -4.29 7.05
C VAL A 25 -6.76 -3.58 6.12
N ALA A 26 -6.53 -3.74 4.84
CA ALA A 26 -7.37 -3.21 3.77
C ALA A 26 -8.29 -4.31 3.21
N SER A 27 -9.19 -3.94 2.32
CA SER A 27 -9.96 -4.85 1.48
C SER A 27 -9.50 -4.75 0.04
N LEU A 28 -9.19 -5.90 -0.56
CA LEU A 28 -8.77 -6.03 -1.96
C LEU A 28 -9.47 -7.24 -2.55
N ALA A 29 -10.18 -7.06 -3.66
CA ALA A 29 -10.99 -8.11 -4.30
C ALA A 29 -11.93 -8.82 -3.31
N GLY A 30 -12.55 -8.07 -2.41
CA GLY A 30 -13.48 -8.59 -1.39
C GLY A 30 -12.84 -9.39 -0.26
N ARG A 31 -11.51 -9.37 -0.14
CA ARG A 31 -10.77 -10.11 0.89
C ARG A 31 -9.84 -9.20 1.69
N SER A 32 -9.52 -9.60 2.91
CA SER A 32 -8.55 -8.90 3.74
C SER A 32 -7.16 -8.90 3.08
N ALA A 33 -6.50 -7.77 3.14
CA ALA A 33 -5.17 -7.58 2.58
C ALA A 33 -4.33 -6.73 3.54
N ARG A 34 -3.22 -7.29 4.02
CA ARG A 34 -2.33 -6.59 4.95
C ARG A 34 -1.28 -5.81 4.18
N PHE A 35 -1.12 -4.55 4.55
CA PHE A 35 -0.11 -3.66 3.96
C PHE A 35 0.77 -3.05 5.06
N ILE A 36 2.06 -2.93 4.77
CA ILE A 36 2.93 -2.03 5.55
C ILE A 36 2.64 -0.59 5.14
N ILE A 37 2.62 0.31 6.10
CA ILE A 37 2.68 1.76 5.86
C ILE A 37 4.15 2.16 5.88
N ASP A 38 4.65 2.65 4.76
CA ASP A 38 6.06 3.02 4.61
C ASP A 38 6.20 4.41 4.00
N THR A 39 6.52 5.39 4.84
CA THR A 39 6.73 6.77 4.42
C THR A 39 7.98 6.94 3.55
N GLY A 40 8.91 5.98 3.58
CA GLY A 40 10.12 5.97 2.77
C GLY A 40 9.95 5.34 1.38
N ALA A 41 8.85 4.64 1.13
CA ALA A 41 8.52 4.13 -0.20
C ALA A 41 7.85 5.22 -1.03
N GLY A 42 8.44 5.60 -2.17
CA GLY A 42 7.88 6.64 -3.04
C GLY A 42 6.58 6.24 -3.72
N GLY A 43 6.39 4.96 -3.97
CA GLY A 43 5.20 4.40 -4.62
C GLY A 43 4.59 3.26 -3.83
N THR A 44 3.31 3.03 -4.04
CA THR A 44 2.58 1.91 -3.45
C THR A 44 2.87 0.65 -4.25
N ILE A 45 3.15 -0.44 -3.55
CA ILE A 45 3.68 -1.69 -4.10
C ILE A 45 2.74 -2.83 -3.74
N LEU A 46 2.48 -3.70 -4.71
CA LEU A 46 1.83 -4.99 -4.50
C LEU A 46 2.84 -6.10 -4.77
N ASP A 47 2.85 -7.11 -3.91
CA ASP A 47 3.67 -8.30 -4.13
C ASP A 47 3.27 -8.98 -5.45
N SER A 48 4.24 -9.36 -6.24
CA SER A 48 4.01 -10.04 -7.52
C SER A 48 3.14 -11.29 -7.37
N GLU A 49 3.29 -12.05 -6.29
CA GLU A 49 2.46 -13.21 -6.01
C GLU A 49 1.00 -12.85 -5.68
N ALA A 50 0.78 -11.66 -5.12
CA ALA A 50 -0.57 -11.22 -4.79
C ALA A 50 -1.42 -10.95 -6.02
N VAL A 51 -0.83 -10.66 -7.15
CA VAL A 51 -1.55 -10.41 -8.42
C VAL A 51 -2.43 -11.61 -8.78
N SER A 52 -1.88 -12.82 -8.81
CA SER A 52 -2.66 -14.03 -9.08
C SER A 52 -3.55 -14.43 -7.91
N HIS A 53 -3.06 -14.28 -6.68
CA HIS A 53 -3.80 -14.63 -5.48
C HIS A 53 -5.11 -13.84 -5.35
N TYR A 54 -5.12 -12.57 -5.75
CA TYR A 54 -6.31 -11.71 -5.74
C TYR A 54 -6.99 -11.60 -7.10
N ASN A 55 -6.63 -12.45 -8.07
CA ASN A 55 -7.19 -12.47 -9.43
C ASN A 55 -7.09 -11.11 -10.15
N LEU A 56 -6.01 -10.40 -9.92
CA LEU A 56 -5.73 -9.12 -10.57
C LEU A 56 -5.03 -9.36 -11.91
N LYS A 57 -5.11 -8.35 -12.79
CA LYS A 57 -4.45 -8.37 -14.09
C LYS A 57 -3.38 -7.28 -14.14
N LEU A 58 -2.26 -7.59 -14.79
CA LEU A 58 -1.24 -6.60 -15.07
C LEU A 58 -1.67 -5.70 -16.23
N SER A 59 -1.25 -4.44 -16.17
CA SER A 59 -1.41 -3.51 -17.28
C SER A 59 -0.53 -3.94 -18.46
N SER A 60 -1.04 -3.78 -19.69
CA SER A 60 -0.27 -3.99 -20.91
C SER A 60 0.86 -2.95 -21.11
N ALA A 61 0.83 -1.83 -20.38
CA ALA A 61 1.86 -0.81 -20.42
C ALA A 61 2.98 -1.14 -19.42
N SER A 62 3.91 -2.01 -19.79
CA SER A 62 5.14 -2.21 -19.01
C SER A 62 6.07 -1.01 -19.22
N ARG A 63 6.43 -0.29 -18.14
CA ARG A 63 7.50 0.70 -18.21
C ARG A 63 8.86 0.03 -18.00
N LYS A 64 9.80 0.27 -18.90
CA LYS A 64 11.21 -0.02 -18.66
C LYS A 64 11.75 1.05 -17.71
N GLY A 65 12.00 0.69 -16.45
CA GLY A 65 12.73 1.55 -15.52
C GLY A 65 14.20 1.56 -15.90
N GLY A 66 14.72 2.69 -16.40
CA GLY A 66 16.15 2.88 -16.62
C GLY A 66 16.86 3.19 -15.31
N GLY A 67 17.56 2.22 -14.71
CA GLY A 67 18.57 2.46 -13.69
C GLY A 67 19.96 2.59 -14.32
N VAL A 68 20.84 3.34 -13.70
CA VAL A 68 22.27 3.39 -14.08
C VAL A 68 22.86 2.01 -13.87
N GLY A 69 23.17 1.29 -14.97
CA GLY A 69 23.73 -0.06 -14.95
C GLY A 69 22.75 -1.10 -15.48
N SER A 70 22.71 -1.23 -16.75
CA SER A 70 22.41 -2.35 -17.67
C SER A 70 21.37 -3.44 -17.34
N VAL A 71 20.54 -3.37 -16.29
CA VAL A 71 19.39 -4.26 -16.12
C VAL A 71 18.12 -3.43 -16.13
N ALA A 72 17.45 -3.39 -17.29
CA ALA A 72 16.10 -2.84 -17.39
C ALA A 72 15.16 -3.68 -16.51
N MET A 73 14.88 -3.24 -15.30
CA MET A 73 13.83 -3.82 -14.48
C MET A 73 12.49 -3.50 -15.15
N ARG A 74 11.77 -4.54 -15.59
CA ARG A 74 10.40 -4.39 -16.05
C ARG A 74 9.53 -4.08 -14.85
N MET A 75 9.06 -2.85 -14.78
CA MET A 75 8.06 -2.44 -13.79
C MET A 75 6.68 -2.75 -14.35
N ASN A 76 5.99 -3.69 -13.72
CA ASN A 76 4.62 -4.01 -14.07
C ASN A 76 3.67 -3.29 -13.11
N TYR A 77 2.56 -2.81 -13.65
CA TYR A 77 1.49 -2.19 -12.89
C TYR A 77 0.23 -3.05 -12.92
N VAL A 78 -0.55 -3.00 -11.86
CA VAL A 78 -1.88 -3.60 -11.83
C VAL A 78 -2.82 -2.75 -12.68
N ALA A 79 -3.57 -3.37 -13.60
CA ALA A 79 -4.43 -2.67 -14.53
C ALA A 79 -5.64 -2.03 -13.83
N LYS A 80 -6.28 -2.75 -12.92
CA LYS A 80 -7.48 -2.32 -12.20
C LYS A 80 -7.57 -3.06 -10.88
N HIS A 81 -8.03 -2.37 -9.85
CA HIS A 81 -8.30 -2.95 -8.54
C HIS A 81 -9.38 -2.14 -7.79
N ASP A 82 -9.86 -2.70 -6.72
CA ASP A 82 -10.92 -2.14 -5.88
C ASP A 82 -10.47 -1.92 -4.43
N LEU A 83 -9.18 -1.61 -4.22
CA LEU A 83 -8.64 -1.40 -2.90
C LEU A 83 -9.47 -0.37 -2.11
N THR A 84 -9.89 -0.76 -0.93
CA THR A 84 -10.49 0.15 0.06
C THR A 84 -9.80 -0.01 1.40
N LEU A 85 -9.76 1.08 2.16
CA LEU A 85 -9.20 1.10 3.50
C LEU A 85 -10.19 1.77 4.43
N PHE A 86 -10.86 0.97 5.27
CA PHE A 86 -11.92 1.45 6.16
C PHE A 86 -12.96 2.32 5.46
N GLY A 87 -13.44 1.86 4.31
CA GLY A 87 -14.43 2.56 3.48
C GLY A 87 -13.87 3.67 2.60
N LEU A 88 -12.60 4.02 2.74
CA LEU A 88 -11.93 4.96 1.84
C LEU A 88 -11.56 4.26 0.55
N ASP A 89 -12.07 4.77 -0.57
CA ASP A 89 -11.75 4.26 -1.90
C ASP A 89 -10.32 4.67 -2.31
N LEU A 90 -9.48 3.68 -2.53
CA LEU A 90 -8.11 3.82 -3.01
C LEU A 90 -7.91 3.18 -4.39
N SER A 91 -8.99 2.93 -5.13
CA SER A 91 -8.96 2.25 -6.43
C SER A 91 -8.20 3.03 -7.52
N SER A 92 -7.98 4.32 -7.33
CA SER A 92 -7.17 5.14 -8.23
C SER A 92 -5.65 5.02 -7.99
N THR A 93 -5.25 4.35 -6.93
CA THR A 93 -3.82 4.13 -6.62
C THR A 93 -3.17 3.23 -7.66
N LYS A 94 -2.03 3.64 -8.17
CA LYS A 94 -1.24 2.78 -9.08
C LYS A 94 -0.40 1.82 -8.25
N PHE A 95 -0.69 0.53 -8.35
CA PHE A 95 0.15 -0.50 -7.78
C PHE A 95 1.30 -0.85 -8.73
N LEU A 96 2.51 -0.61 -8.28
CA LEU A 96 3.70 -1.20 -8.85
C LEU A 96 3.86 -2.61 -8.27
N THR A 97 4.17 -3.60 -9.11
CA THR A 97 4.40 -4.96 -8.64
C THR A 97 5.89 -5.23 -8.45
N LEU A 98 6.24 -5.74 -7.30
CA LEU A 98 7.59 -6.19 -6.96
C LEU A 98 7.52 -7.51 -6.21
N ASP A 99 8.60 -8.28 -6.25
CA ASP A 99 8.75 -9.45 -5.40
C ASP A 99 9.07 -9.01 -3.97
N LEU A 100 8.14 -9.27 -3.05
CA LEU A 100 8.27 -8.96 -1.63
C LEU A 100 8.71 -10.17 -0.79
N SER A 101 9.21 -11.24 -1.40
CA SER A 101 9.64 -12.44 -0.67
C SER A 101 10.70 -12.14 0.39
N HIS A 102 11.63 -11.23 0.11
CA HIS A 102 12.63 -10.77 1.08
C HIS A 102 12.01 -10.05 2.29
N VAL A 103 11.05 -9.17 2.02
CA VAL A 103 10.32 -8.44 3.07
C VAL A 103 9.58 -9.43 3.96
N ASN A 104 8.83 -10.35 3.36
CA ASN A 104 8.04 -11.34 4.09
C ASN A 104 8.92 -12.36 4.83
N ALA A 105 10.10 -12.70 4.31
CA ALA A 105 11.06 -13.53 5.03
C ALA A 105 11.57 -12.82 6.29
N GLY A 106 11.86 -11.54 6.22
CA GLY A 106 12.25 -10.73 7.38
C GLY A 106 11.13 -10.61 8.41
N LEU A 107 9.91 -10.40 7.98
CA LEU A 107 8.74 -10.36 8.86
C LEU A 107 8.52 -11.70 9.57
N LYS A 108 8.64 -12.80 8.85
CA LYS A 108 8.51 -14.15 9.42
C LYS A 108 9.54 -14.42 10.52
N LYS A 109 10.78 -13.98 10.35
CA LYS A 109 11.82 -14.06 11.38
C LYS A 109 11.42 -13.31 12.65
N ALA A 110 10.72 -12.19 12.51
CA ALA A 110 10.18 -11.40 13.63
C ALA A 110 8.84 -11.92 14.14
N LYS A 111 8.34 -13.06 13.66
CA LYS A 111 7.03 -13.63 13.97
C LYS A 111 5.86 -12.72 13.62
N VAL A 112 5.98 -12.02 12.50
CA VAL A 112 4.96 -11.14 11.93
C VAL A 112 4.36 -11.81 10.70
N GLU A 113 3.03 -11.74 10.57
CA GLU A 113 2.30 -12.25 9.42
C GLU A 113 2.76 -11.58 8.12
N PRO A 114 2.71 -12.29 6.98
CA PRO A 114 3.11 -11.72 5.72
C PRO A 114 2.19 -10.58 5.29
N VAL A 115 2.75 -9.65 4.52
CA VAL A 115 2.02 -8.56 3.88
C VAL A 115 1.90 -8.81 2.38
N VAL A 116 0.85 -8.27 1.79
CA VAL A 116 0.62 -8.34 0.34
C VAL A 116 1.17 -7.12 -0.40
N GLY A 117 1.54 -6.10 0.32
CA GLY A 117 2.05 -4.88 -0.28
C GLY A 117 2.48 -3.83 0.73
N VAL A 118 2.83 -2.68 0.17
CA VAL A 118 3.31 -1.51 0.91
C VAL A 118 2.54 -0.29 0.41
N ILE A 119 1.89 0.43 1.31
CA ILE A 119 1.30 1.74 1.01
C ILE A 119 2.38 2.78 1.21
N GLY A 120 2.73 3.45 0.13
CA GLY A 120 3.83 4.39 0.08
C GLY A 120 3.42 5.85 0.17
N ALA A 121 4.40 6.71 0.01
CA ALA A 121 4.25 8.16 0.14
C ALA A 121 3.29 8.76 -0.90
N ASP A 122 3.13 8.15 -2.05
CA ASP A 122 2.18 8.58 -3.08
C ASP A 122 0.74 8.68 -2.52
N VAL A 123 0.28 7.64 -1.84
CA VAL A 123 -1.04 7.63 -1.17
C VAL A 123 -1.03 8.57 0.04
N LEU A 124 0.01 8.49 0.85
CA LEU A 124 0.09 9.26 2.10
C LEU A 124 0.07 10.77 1.84
N TRP A 125 0.79 11.24 0.84
CA TRP A 125 0.74 12.65 0.43
C TRP A 125 -0.62 13.03 -0.15
N GLN A 126 -1.13 12.23 -1.09
CA GLN A 126 -2.40 12.50 -1.73
C GLN A 126 -3.56 12.60 -0.72
N ARG A 127 -3.53 11.73 0.27
CA ARG A 127 -4.58 11.64 1.31
C ARG A 127 -4.24 12.42 2.58
N ARG A 128 -3.18 13.23 2.54
CA ARG A 128 -2.78 14.12 3.65
C ARG A 128 -2.70 13.37 4.98
N ALA A 129 -1.99 12.26 4.95
CA ALA A 129 -1.91 11.34 6.07
C ALA A 129 -1.36 12.00 7.35
N VAL A 130 -1.97 11.66 8.45
CA VAL A 130 -1.42 11.90 9.79
C VAL A 130 -1.25 10.55 10.45
N ILE A 131 -0.04 10.21 10.83
CA ILE A 131 0.27 8.97 11.53
C ILE A 131 0.52 9.29 13.00
N ASP A 132 -0.35 8.79 13.86
CA ASP A 132 -0.29 9.00 15.30
C ASP A 132 0.17 7.71 15.98
N TYR A 133 1.46 7.61 16.22
CA TYR A 133 2.03 6.45 16.92
C TYR A 133 1.52 6.35 18.37
N GLY A 134 1.27 7.48 19.00
CA GLY A 134 0.84 7.50 20.41
C GLY A 134 -0.54 6.89 20.61
N ARG A 135 -1.44 7.11 19.66
CA ARG A 135 -2.81 6.58 19.72
C ARG A 135 -3.00 5.31 18.85
N GLY A 136 -2.00 4.93 18.05
CA GLY A 136 -2.13 3.79 17.15
C GLY A 136 -3.14 4.02 16.01
N LEU A 137 -3.17 5.23 15.48
CA LEU A 137 -4.13 5.66 14.48
C LEU A 137 -3.46 6.35 13.31
N MET A 138 -4.07 6.21 12.14
CA MET A 138 -3.76 7.00 10.97
C MET A 138 -5.02 7.72 10.50
N LEU A 139 -4.89 8.97 10.12
CA LEU A 139 -5.96 9.75 9.49
C LEU A 139 -5.63 9.92 8.01
N LEU A 140 -6.57 9.63 7.15
CA LEU A 140 -6.49 9.91 5.72
C LEU A 140 -7.67 10.79 5.30
N SER A 141 -7.43 11.81 4.46
CA SER A 141 -8.53 12.61 3.95
C SER A 141 -9.33 11.82 2.90
N ALA A 142 -10.63 11.91 3.05
CA ALA A 142 -11.55 11.31 2.10
C ALA A 142 -11.61 12.08 0.77
#